data_3f4447531eb5bb21af13222aabedf0df
#
_entry.id   3f4447531eb5bb21af13222aabedf0df
#
_cell.length_a   1.000
_cell.length_b   1.000
_cell.length_c   1.000
_cell.angle_alpha   90.00
_cell.angle_beta   90.00
_cell.angle_gamma   90.00
#
_symmetry.space_group_name_H-M   'P 1'
#
loop_
_entity.id
_entity.type
_entity.pdbx_description
1 polymer ?
#
loop_
_entity_poly.entity_id
_entity_poly.type
_entity_poly.pdbx_seq_one_letter_code
_entity_poly.pdbx_strand_id
1 'polypeptide(L)'
;MNISAINAAPRNNSKRSAQISFNGCVDKSFIKLIDAATQNSIKQVVDMFNHNVEKIEPAEIRRIKSIGENTKELIKEVMNRFHPKTVLTTNGKESIIENTATDTKLRFINFSSCSTDTGIPCDGLIDIFEPVYSMPKGVERSDINYGMTDLSKLDYSHLEQLQSFVQKLAKIGDPQLIDGALFDQLSKKIVKKAGKLNIFDRLFVGLKAKKADKLAPEFGKPTGWVEKVKSIRAEAKKQSAIKKVVTVENKKIAKQILNEQ
;
A
#
# COMPACT_ATOMS: atom_id res chain seq x y z
N MET A 1 -61.22 -33.99 -25.40
CA MET A 1 -59.77 -34.00 -25.63
C MET A 1 -59.20 -32.69 -25.07
N ASN A 2 -58.60 -32.76 -23.91
CA ASN A 2 -57.97 -31.58 -23.23
C ASN A 2 -56.49 -31.60 -23.50
N ILE A 3 -55.94 -30.60 -24.18
CA ILE A 3 -54.53 -30.40 -24.40
C ILE A 3 -54.06 -29.40 -23.34
N SER A 4 -53.36 -29.89 -22.34
CA SER A 4 -52.74 -29.06 -21.30
C SER A 4 -51.54 -28.36 -21.86
N ALA A 5 -51.56 -27.01 -21.83
CA ALA A 5 -50.43 -26.19 -22.15
C ALA A 5 -49.32 -26.33 -21.10
N ILE A 6 -48.14 -26.73 -21.54
CA ILE A 6 -46.93 -26.81 -20.69
C ILE A 6 -46.34 -25.39 -20.59
N ASN A 7 -46.56 -24.75 -19.46
CA ASN A 7 -45.88 -23.50 -19.10
C ASN A 7 -44.40 -23.78 -18.84
N ALA A 8 -43.55 -23.44 -19.81
CA ALA A 8 -42.12 -23.42 -19.61
C ALA A 8 -41.77 -22.15 -18.79
N ALA A 9 -41.37 -22.36 -17.53
CA ALA A 9 -40.84 -21.28 -16.69
C ALA A 9 -39.54 -20.71 -17.28
N PRO A 10 -39.34 -19.38 -17.25
CA PRO A 10 -38.11 -18.78 -17.74
C PRO A 10 -36.92 -19.21 -16.88
N ARG A 11 -35.94 -19.85 -17.51
CA ARG A 11 -34.65 -20.13 -16.87
C ARG A 11 -33.99 -18.80 -16.52
N ASN A 12 -34.02 -18.45 -15.24
CA ASN A 12 -33.19 -17.40 -14.67
C ASN A 12 -31.71 -17.82 -14.85
N ASN A 13 -31.11 -17.32 -15.91
CA ASN A 13 -29.66 -17.25 -16.02
C ASN A 13 -29.15 -16.19 -15.02
N SER A 14 -29.17 -16.50 -13.73
CA SER A 14 -28.37 -15.79 -12.78
C SER A 14 -26.90 -15.99 -13.21
N LYS A 15 -26.35 -14.95 -13.85
CA LYS A 15 -24.90 -14.83 -14.01
C LYS A 15 -24.32 -15.05 -12.61
N ARG A 16 -23.72 -16.21 -12.39
CA ARG A 16 -22.85 -16.45 -11.25
C ARG A 16 -21.80 -15.37 -11.34
N SER A 17 -21.94 -14.31 -10.53
CA SER A 17 -20.82 -13.43 -10.24
C SER A 17 -19.70 -14.37 -9.81
N ALA A 18 -18.63 -14.41 -10.59
CA ALA A 18 -17.43 -15.14 -10.21
C ALA A 18 -17.07 -14.61 -8.83
N GLN A 19 -17.23 -15.46 -7.83
CA GLN A 19 -16.87 -15.15 -6.46
C GLN A 19 -15.36 -14.96 -6.49
N ILE A 20 -14.93 -13.68 -6.52
CA ILE A 20 -13.52 -13.33 -6.51
C ILE A 20 -13.03 -13.82 -5.16
N SER A 21 -12.29 -14.91 -5.17
CA SER A 21 -11.60 -15.43 -3.99
C SER A 21 -10.50 -14.45 -3.67
N PHE A 22 -10.75 -13.57 -2.71
CA PHE A 22 -9.74 -12.72 -2.13
C PHE A 22 -8.90 -13.58 -1.18
N ASN A 23 -7.60 -13.70 -1.42
CA ASN A 23 -6.67 -14.49 -0.61
C ASN A 23 -5.30 -13.81 -0.59
N GLY A 24 -5.26 -12.54 -0.20
CA GLY A 24 -4.01 -11.88 0.16
C GLY A 24 -3.31 -12.66 1.28
N CYS A 25 -2.01 -12.54 1.41
CA CYS A 25 -1.26 -13.32 2.38
C CYS A 25 -0.39 -12.46 3.30
N VAL A 26 -0.08 -13.05 4.45
CA VAL A 26 0.88 -12.50 5.42
C VAL A 26 2.18 -13.27 5.27
N ASP A 27 3.27 -12.57 5.02
CA ASP A 27 4.59 -13.17 4.98
C ASP A 27 5.07 -13.60 6.36
N LYS A 28 5.94 -14.61 6.40
CA LYS A 28 6.53 -15.11 7.64
C LYS A 28 7.32 -14.04 8.41
N SER A 29 7.83 -13.02 7.73
CA SER A 29 8.57 -11.93 8.38
C SER A 29 7.68 -11.15 9.34
N PHE A 30 6.42 -10.86 8.95
CA PHE A 30 5.48 -10.15 9.82
C PHE A 30 5.03 -11.01 11.01
N ILE A 31 4.79 -12.31 10.78
CA ILE A 31 4.48 -13.24 11.87
C ILE A 31 5.62 -13.33 12.87
N LYS A 32 6.88 -13.44 12.40
CA LYS A 32 8.08 -13.44 13.26
C LYS A 32 8.22 -12.15 14.08
N LEU A 33 7.80 -11.01 13.53
CA LEU A 33 7.82 -9.73 14.25
C LEU A 33 6.88 -9.77 15.46
N ILE A 34 5.65 -10.28 15.28
CA ILE A 34 4.68 -10.45 16.37
C ILE A 34 5.19 -11.47 17.39
N ASP A 35 5.73 -12.61 16.95
CA ASP A 35 6.25 -13.65 17.83
C ASP A 35 7.41 -13.11 18.68
N ALA A 36 8.34 -12.36 18.08
CA ALA A 36 9.46 -11.76 18.80
C ALA A 36 8.99 -10.75 19.86
N ALA A 37 8.06 -9.85 19.48
CA ALA A 37 7.50 -8.89 20.43
C ALA A 37 6.78 -9.60 21.58
N THR A 38 6.03 -10.68 21.30
CA THR A 38 5.32 -11.46 22.32
C THR A 38 6.30 -12.16 23.27
N GLN A 39 7.31 -12.85 22.74
CA GLN A 39 8.29 -13.59 23.54
C GLN A 39 9.12 -12.66 24.43
N ASN A 40 9.58 -11.53 23.87
CA ASN A 40 10.35 -10.56 24.64
C ASN A 40 9.50 -9.88 25.72
N SER A 41 8.24 -9.59 25.44
CA SER A 41 7.32 -9.05 26.46
C SER A 41 7.13 -10.01 27.62
N ILE A 42 6.98 -11.31 27.34
CA ILE A 42 6.90 -12.33 28.38
C ILE A 42 8.21 -12.37 29.18
N LYS A 43 9.36 -12.37 28.50
CA LYS A 43 10.67 -12.37 29.16
C LYS A 43 10.86 -11.16 30.07
N GLN A 44 10.50 -9.96 29.61
CA GLN A 44 10.58 -8.74 30.42
C GLN A 44 9.73 -8.80 31.67
N VAL A 45 8.51 -9.32 31.57
CA VAL A 45 7.63 -9.53 32.72
C VAL A 45 8.28 -10.52 33.72
N VAL A 46 8.81 -11.64 33.22
CA VAL A 46 9.51 -12.63 34.06
C VAL A 46 10.72 -12.00 34.75
N ASP A 47 11.54 -11.24 34.02
CA ASP A 47 12.75 -10.60 34.55
C ASP A 47 12.37 -9.54 35.61
N MET A 48 11.30 -8.78 35.41
CA MET A 48 10.79 -7.80 36.36
C MET A 48 10.33 -8.45 37.68
N PHE A 49 9.53 -9.51 37.61
CA PHE A 49 9.07 -10.22 38.80
C PHE A 49 10.21 -10.90 39.54
N ASN A 50 11.19 -11.48 38.81
CA ASN A 50 12.40 -12.07 39.44
C ASN A 50 13.24 -11.00 40.15
N HIS A 51 13.36 -9.80 39.57
CA HIS A 51 14.09 -8.69 40.18
C HIS A 51 13.44 -8.22 41.48
N ASN A 52 12.11 -8.16 41.49
CA ASN A 52 11.33 -7.73 42.65
C ASN A 52 11.14 -8.86 43.70
N VAL A 53 11.64 -10.06 43.42
CA VAL A 53 11.43 -11.26 44.27
C VAL A 53 9.94 -11.56 44.48
N GLU A 54 9.14 -11.29 43.46
CA GLU A 54 7.71 -11.49 43.47
C GLU A 54 7.32 -12.73 42.66
N LYS A 55 6.19 -13.35 43.05
CA LYS A 55 5.66 -14.49 42.32
C LYS A 55 4.84 -14.04 41.12
N ILE A 56 5.21 -14.50 39.93
CA ILE A 56 4.48 -14.20 38.69
C ILE A 56 3.05 -14.77 38.77
N GLU A 57 2.09 -13.94 38.36
CA GLU A 57 0.74 -14.43 38.12
C GLU A 57 0.65 -15.06 36.72
N PRO A 58 0.30 -16.36 36.61
CA PRO A 58 0.19 -17.02 35.30
C PRO A 58 -0.79 -16.36 34.35
N ALA A 59 -1.76 -15.60 34.91
CA ALA A 59 -2.75 -14.84 34.12
C ALA A 59 -2.09 -13.76 33.22
N GLU A 60 -1.06 -13.07 33.73
CA GLU A 60 -0.37 -12.02 32.99
C GLU A 60 0.36 -12.57 31.77
N ILE A 61 1.11 -13.69 31.94
CA ILE A 61 1.77 -14.36 30.82
C ILE A 61 0.75 -14.84 29.78
N ARG A 62 -0.37 -15.41 30.24
CA ARG A 62 -1.44 -15.86 29.35
C ARG A 62 -2.06 -14.69 28.58
N ARG A 63 -2.21 -13.53 29.21
CA ARG A 63 -2.74 -12.31 28.59
C ARG A 63 -1.83 -11.86 27.44
N ILE A 64 -0.52 -11.73 27.68
CA ILE A 64 0.46 -11.33 26.65
C ILE A 64 0.47 -12.31 25.48
N LYS A 65 0.50 -13.61 25.79
CA LYS A 65 0.46 -14.67 24.78
C LYS A 65 -0.82 -14.58 23.93
N SER A 66 -1.98 -14.36 24.57
CA SER A 66 -3.26 -14.22 23.88
C SER A 66 -3.29 -13.00 22.95
N ILE A 67 -2.69 -11.87 23.34
CA ILE A 67 -2.57 -10.69 22.49
C ILE A 67 -1.79 -11.04 21.20
N GLY A 68 -0.65 -11.71 21.33
CA GLY A 68 0.16 -12.12 20.17
C GLY A 68 -0.59 -13.08 19.25
N GLU A 69 -1.23 -14.12 19.79
CA GLU A 69 -1.98 -15.09 18.98
C GLU A 69 -3.18 -14.44 18.29
N ASN A 70 -3.99 -13.65 19.01
CA ASN A 70 -5.13 -12.95 18.44
C ASN A 70 -4.70 -11.97 17.34
N THR A 71 -3.57 -11.30 17.51
CA THR A 71 -3.03 -10.39 16.49
C THR A 71 -2.63 -11.16 15.23
N LYS A 72 -2.01 -12.34 15.37
CA LYS A 72 -1.66 -13.20 14.22
C LYS A 72 -2.87 -13.77 13.49
N GLU A 73 -3.90 -14.15 14.22
CA GLU A 73 -5.14 -14.65 13.62
C GLU A 73 -5.87 -13.52 12.89
N LEU A 74 -6.04 -12.39 13.55
CA LEU A 74 -6.72 -11.23 12.96
C LEU A 74 -6.04 -10.75 11.68
N ILE A 75 -4.71 -10.64 11.65
CA ILE A 75 -4.03 -10.18 10.44
C ILE A 75 -4.17 -11.16 9.28
N LYS A 76 -4.18 -12.46 9.53
CA LYS A 76 -4.43 -13.47 8.49
C LYS A 76 -5.85 -13.33 7.95
N GLU A 77 -6.84 -13.18 8.81
CA GLU A 77 -8.23 -12.96 8.42
C GLU A 77 -8.38 -11.69 7.57
N VAL A 78 -7.78 -10.59 8.04
CA VAL A 78 -7.82 -9.30 7.34
C VAL A 78 -7.21 -9.43 5.94
N MET A 79 -6.01 -10.02 5.84
CA MET A 79 -5.32 -10.16 4.56
C MET A 79 -6.06 -11.08 3.59
N ASN A 80 -6.80 -12.08 4.06
CA ASN A 80 -7.64 -12.92 3.21
C ASN A 80 -8.71 -12.15 2.43
N ARG A 81 -9.03 -10.93 2.84
CA ARG A 81 -9.99 -10.05 2.14
C ARG A 81 -9.38 -9.28 0.98
N PHE A 82 -8.05 -9.19 0.91
CA PHE A 82 -7.34 -8.46 -0.14
C PHE A 82 -7.13 -9.31 -1.41
N HIS A 83 -6.76 -8.64 -2.49
CA HIS A 83 -6.44 -9.28 -3.76
C HIS A 83 -5.40 -10.42 -3.57
N PRO A 84 -5.51 -11.58 -4.28
CA PRO A 84 -4.64 -12.75 -4.07
C PRO A 84 -3.15 -12.49 -4.22
N LYS A 85 -2.78 -11.44 -4.93
CA LYS A 85 -1.38 -11.03 -5.12
C LYS A 85 -0.95 -9.89 -4.20
N THR A 86 -1.76 -9.56 -3.21
CA THR A 86 -1.43 -8.60 -2.16
C THR A 86 -0.81 -9.33 -0.99
N VAL A 87 0.38 -8.89 -0.58
CA VAL A 87 1.19 -9.52 0.46
C VAL A 87 1.58 -8.48 1.49
N LEU A 88 1.44 -8.80 2.76
CA LEU A 88 1.99 -8.02 3.87
C LEU A 88 3.32 -8.61 4.29
N THR A 89 4.37 -7.82 4.19
CA THR A 89 5.73 -8.15 4.63
C THR A 89 6.24 -7.11 5.63
N THR A 90 7.38 -7.37 6.26
CA THR A 90 8.08 -6.37 7.06
C THR A 90 9.59 -6.54 6.96
N ASN A 91 10.31 -5.42 7.10
CA ASN A 91 11.76 -5.40 7.29
C ASN A 91 12.16 -5.07 8.75
N GLY A 92 11.17 -5.12 9.68
CA GLY A 92 11.33 -4.75 11.08
C GLY A 92 11.05 -3.28 11.35
N LYS A 93 11.46 -2.38 10.48
CA LYS A 93 11.20 -0.92 10.59
C LYS A 93 9.87 -0.53 9.96
N GLU A 94 9.55 -1.12 8.84
CA GLU A 94 8.37 -0.82 8.05
C GLU A 94 7.56 -2.09 7.81
N SER A 95 6.24 -1.96 7.85
CA SER A 95 5.31 -2.92 7.27
C SER A 95 5.02 -2.50 5.84
N ILE A 96 5.02 -3.46 4.92
CA ILE A 96 4.91 -3.23 3.49
C ILE A 96 3.75 -4.07 2.96
N ILE A 97 2.70 -3.39 2.52
CA ILE A 97 1.62 -4.02 1.75
C ILE A 97 1.96 -3.83 0.28
N GLU A 98 2.29 -4.90 -0.41
CA GLU A 98 2.61 -4.87 -1.84
C GLU A 98 1.69 -5.76 -2.65
N ASN A 99 1.43 -5.34 -3.89
CA ASN A 99 0.73 -6.17 -4.84
C ASN A 99 1.64 -6.47 -6.02
N THR A 100 1.97 -7.75 -6.20
CA THR A 100 2.89 -8.22 -7.24
C THR A 100 2.31 -8.11 -8.65
N ALA A 101 0.96 -8.06 -8.78
CA ALA A 101 0.32 -7.86 -10.07
C ALA A 101 0.47 -6.42 -10.57
N THR A 102 0.42 -5.43 -9.69
CA THR A 102 0.56 -4.01 -10.06
C THR A 102 2.00 -3.51 -9.95
N ASP A 103 2.89 -4.25 -9.30
CA ASP A 103 4.27 -3.82 -8.98
C ASP A 103 4.26 -2.49 -8.19
N THR A 104 3.41 -2.45 -7.16
CA THR A 104 3.19 -1.28 -6.32
C THR A 104 3.15 -1.67 -4.86
N LYS A 105 3.45 -0.73 -3.98
CA LYS A 105 3.50 -0.96 -2.54
C LYS A 105 3.13 0.27 -1.73
N LEU A 106 2.50 0.02 -0.59
CA LEU A 106 2.30 0.96 0.49
C LEU A 106 3.26 0.60 1.62
N ARG A 107 3.79 1.59 2.28
CA ARG A 107 4.74 1.42 3.39
C ARG A 107 4.21 2.14 4.61
N PHE A 108 4.31 1.49 5.76
CA PHE A 108 3.91 2.00 7.06
C PHE A 108 5.07 1.84 8.03
N ILE A 109 5.31 2.83 8.86
CA ILE A 109 6.32 2.74 9.91
C ILE A 109 5.74 1.87 11.02
N ASN A 110 6.46 0.81 11.42
CA ASN A 110 5.99 -0.08 12.48
C ASN A 110 6.08 0.60 13.83
N PHE A 111 7.24 1.22 14.10
CA PHE A 111 7.52 1.85 15.38
C PHE A 111 8.21 3.17 15.09
N SER A 112 7.68 4.26 15.58
CA SER A 112 8.33 5.57 15.50
C SER A 112 8.50 6.12 16.91
N SER A 113 9.73 6.51 17.25
CA SER A 113 9.95 7.49 18.28
C SER A 113 10.14 8.83 17.58
N CYS A 114 9.25 9.75 17.80
CA CYS A 114 9.41 11.11 17.30
C CYS A 114 10.38 11.86 18.21
N SER A 115 11.25 12.67 17.63
CA SER A 115 11.88 13.73 18.37
C SER A 115 10.77 14.71 18.78
N THR A 116 10.67 15.01 20.05
CA THR A 116 9.73 16.01 20.59
C THR A 116 9.94 17.39 19.96
N ASP A 117 11.08 17.63 19.35
CA ASP A 117 11.47 18.90 18.72
C ASP A 117 10.81 19.12 17.35
N THR A 118 10.32 18.05 16.70
CA THR A 118 9.70 18.14 15.37
C THR A 118 8.20 18.32 15.40
N GLY A 119 7.55 18.24 16.57
CA GLY A 119 6.10 18.34 16.73
C GLY A 119 5.29 17.21 16.09
N ILE A 120 5.96 16.12 15.69
CA ILE A 120 5.30 14.94 15.11
C ILE A 120 4.70 14.12 16.27
N PRO A 121 3.43 13.69 16.19
CA PRO A 121 2.83 12.84 17.21
C PRO A 121 3.63 11.55 17.40
N CYS A 122 3.94 11.21 18.66
CA CYS A 122 4.77 10.05 19.02
C CYS A 122 3.94 8.79 19.30
N ASP A 123 2.81 8.60 18.66
CA ASP A 123 1.93 7.43 18.82
C ASP A 123 2.39 6.18 18.07
N GLY A 124 3.58 6.23 17.46
CA GLY A 124 4.30 5.06 16.93
C GLY A 124 3.75 4.50 15.62
N LEU A 125 2.51 4.78 15.26
CA LEU A 125 1.87 4.31 14.04
C LEU A 125 1.36 5.51 13.24
N ILE A 126 1.89 5.63 12.03
CA ILE A 126 1.32 6.52 11.02
C ILE A 126 -0.07 6.00 10.62
N ASP A 127 -0.97 6.91 10.28
CA ASP A 127 -2.27 6.53 9.76
C ASP A 127 -2.09 5.54 8.60
N ILE A 128 -2.89 4.50 8.59
CA ILE A 128 -2.80 3.42 7.61
C ILE A 128 -2.92 3.90 6.16
N PHE A 129 -3.53 5.05 5.95
CA PHE A 129 -3.68 5.69 4.64
C PHE A 129 -2.55 6.64 4.27
N GLU A 130 -1.64 6.94 5.20
CA GLU A 130 -0.48 7.76 4.94
C GLU A 130 0.75 6.89 4.70
N PRO A 131 1.11 6.62 3.44
CA PRO A 131 2.35 5.92 3.15
C PRO A 131 3.55 6.75 3.59
N VAL A 132 4.60 6.07 4.05
CA VAL A 132 5.84 6.65 4.60
C VAL A 132 6.45 7.78 3.76
N TYR A 133 6.16 7.83 2.47
CA TYR A 133 6.65 8.88 1.58
C TYR A 133 5.75 10.13 1.50
N SER A 134 4.55 10.10 2.09
CA SER A 134 3.72 11.32 2.27
C SER A 134 4.06 12.00 3.60
N MET A 135 5.28 12.49 3.68
CA MET A 135 5.76 13.20 4.86
C MET A 135 5.07 14.55 4.99
N PRO A 136 4.78 15.00 6.22
CA PRO A 136 4.35 16.37 6.46
C PRO A 136 5.34 17.36 5.85
N LYS A 137 4.83 18.50 5.35
CA LYS A 137 5.69 19.56 4.81
C LYS A 137 6.67 20.03 5.89
N GLY A 138 7.96 20.06 5.55
CA GLY A 138 9.02 20.54 6.43
C GLY A 138 9.65 19.47 7.32
N VAL A 139 9.19 18.21 7.22
CA VAL A 139 9.81 17.09 7.92
C VAL A 139 10.63 16.29 6.92
N GLU A 140 11.93 16.16 7.15
CA GLU A 140 12.78 15.28 6.37
C GLU A 140 12.65 13.84 6.86
N ARG A 141 12.89 12.90 5.95
CA ARG A 141 12.82 11.46 6.29
C ARG A 141 13.88 11.06 7.34
N SER A 142 14.97 11.79 7.42
CA SER A 142 16.02 11.66 8.43
C SER A 142 15.56 12.02 9.84
N ASP A 143 14.53 12.85 9.98
CA ASP A 143 14.03 13.32 11.27
C ASP A 143 13.16 12.30 11.98
N ILE A 144 12.78 11.20 11.27
CA ILE A 144 11.99 10.12 11.84
C ILE A 144 12.91 8.96 12.21
N ASN A 145 12.87 8.60 13.47
CA ASN A 145 13.46 7.34 13.90
C ASN A 145 12.54 6.19 13.49
N TYR A 146 12.98 5.41 12.49
CA TYR A 146 12.22 4.27 11.96
C TYR A 146 12.19 3.06 12.90
N GLY A 147 12.27 3.25 14.19
CA GLY A 147 12.16 2.20 15.16
C GLY A 147 13.26 1.12 15.06
N MET A 148 12.99 -0.03 15.60
CA MET A 148 13.97 -1.09 15.76
C MET A 148 13.95 -2.11 14.62
N THR A 149 15.14 -2.48 14.15
CA THR A 149 15.35 -3.67 13.30
C THR A 149 15.78 -4.88 14.11
N ASP A 150 16.29 -4.65 15.31
CA ASP A 150 16.74 -5.68 16.23
C ASP A 150 15.53 -6.27 16.97
N LEU A 151 15.13 -7.46 16.57
CA LEU A 151 13.96 -8.14 17.13
C LEU A 151 14.11 -8.44 18.63
N SER A 152 15.35 -8.50 19.14
CA SER A 152 15.62 -8.76 20.57
C SER A 152 15.25 -7.60 21.48
N LYS A 153 15.08 -6.41 20.92
CA LYS A 153 14.76 -5.18 21.66
C LYS A 153 13.27 -4.83 21.65
N LEU A 154 12.44 -5.63 20.97
CA LEU A 154 11.00 -5.45 21.00
C LEU A 154 10.49 -5.72 22.43
N ASP A 155 9.45 -5.00 22.81
CA ASP A 155 8.82 -5.09 24.14
C ASP A 155 7.28 -5.10 24.02
N TYR A 156 6.63 -4.99 25.18
CA TYR A 156 5.18 -4.98 25.24
C TYR A 156 4.56 -3.80 24.49
N SER A 157 5.18 -2.63 24.54
CA SER A 157 4.72 -1.45 23.80
C SER A 157 4.74 -1.70 22.28
N HIS A 158 5.76 -2.38 21.78
CA HIS A 158 5.84 -2.77 20.38
C HIS A 158 4.74 -3.78 20.00
N LEU A 159 4.43 -4.73 20.89
CA LEU A 159 3.33 -5.68 20.68
C LEU A 159 1.97 -4.96 20.59
N GLU A 160 1.72 -3.99 21.46
CA GLU A 160 0.50 -3.16 21.42
C GLU A 160 0.41 -2.33 20.14
N GLN A 161 1.52 -1.78 19.67
CA GLN A 161 1.55 -1.04 18.41
C GLN A 161 1.24 -1.93 17.21
N LEU A 162 1.79 -3.15 17.17
CA LEU A 162 1.45 -4.13 16.13
C LEU A 162 -0.02 -4.54 16.18
N GLN A 163 -0.56 -4.76 17.38
CA GLN A 163 -1.98 -5.05 17.56
C GLN A 163 -2.84 -3.88 17.05
N SER A 164 -2.50 -2.65 17.42
CA SER A 164 -3.20 -1.45 16.98
C SER A 164 -3.17 -1.30 15.45
N PHE A 165 -2.01 -1.52 14.83
CA PHE A 165 -1.88 -1.52 13.36
C PHE A 165 -2.84 -2.54 12.72
N VAL A 166 -2.83 -3.78 13.21
CA VAL A 166 -3.70 -4.85 12.70
C VAL A 166 -5.17 -4.51 12.90
N GLN A 167 -5.54 -3.96 14.05
CA GLN A 167 -6.91 -3.52 14.32
C GLN A 167 -7.36 -2.37 13.42
N LYS A 168 -6.48 -1.40 13.14
CA LYS A 168 -6.75 -0.33 12.17
C LYS A 168 -6.98 -0.90 10.79
N LEU A 169 -6.15 -1.85 10.36
CA LEU A 169 -6.30 -2.54 9.09
C LEU A 169 -7.60 -3.34 9.01
N ALA A 170 -8.00 -3.98 10.10
CA ALA A 170 -9.26 -4.72 10.21
C ALA A 170 -10.50 -3.82 10.12
N LYS A 171 -10.42 -2.58 10.61
CA LYS A 171 -11.49 -1.57 10.54
C LYS A 171 -11.74 -1.02 9.14
N ILE A 172 -10.83 -1.26 8.19
CA ILE A 172 -11.07 -0.94 6.80
C ILE A 172 -12.15 -1.86 6.29
N GLY A 173 -13.37 -1.34 6.17
CA GLY A 173 -14.54 -2.13 5.77
C GLY A 173 -14.46 -2.62 4.33
N ASP A 174 -13.85 -1.83 3.44
CA ASP A 174 -13.68 -2.13 2.01
C ASP A 174 -12.20 -2.41 1.68
N PRO A 175 -11.82 -3.66 1.40
CA PRO A 175 -10.46 -4.01 0.97
C PRO A 175 -10.03 -3.28 -0.30
N GLN A 176 -10.97 -2.84 -1.14
CA GLN A 176 -10.68 -2.10 -2.37
C GLN A 176 -10.01 -0.74 -2.09
N LEU A 177 -10.13 -0.19 -0.87
CA LEU A 177 -9.41 1.03 -0.51
C LEU A 177 -7.89 0.83 -0.59
N ILE A 178 -7.37 -0.28 -0.09
CA ILE A 178 -5.94 -0.60 -0.15
C ILE A 178 -5.54 -1.09 -1.55
N ASP A 179 -6.25 -2.08 -2.08
CA ASP A 179 -5.99 -2.63 -3.41
C ASP A 179 -6.17 -1.55 -4.48
N GLY A 180 -7.21 -0.70 -4.35
CA GLY A 180 -7.43 0.45 -5.20
C GLY A 180 -6.30 1.48 -5.12
N ALA A 181 -5.77 1.78 -3.94
CA ALA A 181 -4.62 2.67 -3.77
C ALA A 181 -3.35 2.11 -4.43
N LEU A 182 -3.13 0.79 -4.36
CA LEU A 182 -2.04 0.11 -5.05
C LEU A 182 -2.19 0.21 -6.57
N PHE A 183 -3.39 0.03 -7.10
CA PHE A 183 -3.66 0.22 -8.52
C PHE A 183 -3.49 1.68 -8.95
N ASP A 184 -3.92 2.64 -8.12
CA ASP A 184 -3.79 4.07 -8.40
C ASP A 184 -2.31 4.50 -8.47
N GLN A 185 -1.41 3.87 -7.71
CA GLN A 185 0.03 4.08 -7.86
C GLN A 185 0.55 3.61 -9.23
N LEU A 186 0.07 2.45 -9.72
CA LEU A 186 0.38 1.99 -11.08
C LEU A 186 -0.10 3.02 -12.10
N SER A 187 -1.32 3.50 -11.95
CA SER A 187 -1.95 4.53 -12.79
C SER A 187 -1.13 5.83 -12.81
N LYS A 188 -0.72 6.33 -11.66
CA LYS A 188 0.14 7.52 -11.53
C LYS A 188 1.49 7.32 -12.22
N LYS A 189 2.11 6.15 -12.08
CA LYS A 189 3.37 5.80 -12.78
C LYS A 189 3.20 5.82 -14.30
N ILE A 190 2.08 5.30 -14.81
CA ILE A 190 1.75 5.30 -16.25
C ILE A 190 1.59 6.73 -16.75
N VAL A 191 0.74 7.54 -16.11
CA VAL A 191 0.46 8.93 -16.52
C VAL A 191 1.73 9.78 -16.48
N LYS A 192 2.52 9.72 -15.39
CA LYS A 192 3.77 10.49 -15.25
C LYS A 192 4.78 10.22 -16.37
N LYS A 193 4.82 8.98 -16.89
CA LYS A 193 5.74 8.59 -17.96
C LYS A 193 5.14 8.71 -19.35
N ALA A 194 3.81 8.75 -19.48
CA ALA A 194 3.12 8.78 -20.76
C ALA A 194 3.46 10.03 -21.61
N GLY A 195 3.67 11.17 -20.96
CA GLY A 195 4.08 12.43 -21.61
C GLY A 195 5.54 12.47 -22.08
N LYS A 196 6.38 11.53 -21.64
CA LYS A 196 7.77 11.47 -22.05
C LYS A 196 7.89 10.91 -23.47
N LEU A 197 8.64 11.59 -24.34
CA LEU A 197 8.72 11.28 -25.78
C LEU A 197 9.86 10.34 -26.16
N ASN A 198 10.70 9.90 -25.20
CA ASN A 198 11.77 8.96 -25.49
C ASN A 198 11.24 7.54 -25.80
N ILE A 199 11.98 6.77 -26.59
CA ILE A 199 11.57 5.46 -27.11
C ILE A 199 11.36 4.44 -25.96
N PHE A 200 12.27 4.43 -24.98
CA PHE A 200 12.21 3.47 -23.86
C PHE A 200 10.97 3.70 -22.98
N ASP A 201 10.69 4.96 -22.59
CA ASP A 201 9.48 5.29 -21.84
C ASP A 201 8.21 4.97 -22.65
N ARG A 202 8.26 5.12 -24.00
CA ARG A 202 7.10 4.77 -24.86
C ARG A 202 6.78 3.28 -24.84
N LEU A 203 7.79 2.41 -24.96
CA LEU A 203 7.61 0.96 -24.90
C LEU A 203 7.15 0.51 -23.50
N PHE A 204 7.85 0.96 -22.47
CA PHE A 204 7.55 0.61 -21.09
C PHE A 204 6.13 1.03 -20.67
N VAL A 205 5.70 2.25 -20.99
CA VAL A 205 4.37 2.75 -20.67
C VAL A 205 3.28 2.00 -21.44
N GLY A 206 3.55 1.66 -22.71
CA GLY A 206 2.62 0.88 -23.53
C GLY A 206 2.34 -0.49 -22.94
N LEU A 207 3.38 -1.19 -22.48
CA LEU A 207 3.25 -2.48 -21.80
C LEU A 207 2.51 -2.36 -20.47
N LYS A 208 2.84 -1.34 -19.65
CA LYS A 208 2.16 -1.09 -18.37
C LYS A 208 0.69 -0.69 -18.56
N ALA A 209 0.35 0.07 -19.59
CA ALA A 209 -1.04 0.43 -19.91
C ALA A 209 -1.87 -0.81 -20.30
N LYS A 210 -1.33 -1.71 -21.14
CA LYS A 210 -1.97 -2.98 -21.46
C LYS A 210 -2.17 -3.85 -20.21
N LYS A 211 -1.16 -3.89 -19.33
CA LYS A 211 -1.25 -4.60 -18.06
C LYS A 211 -2.31 -3.99 -17.14
N ALA A 212 -2.39 -2.65 -17.07
CA ALA A 212 -3.41 -1.94 -16.30
C ALA A 212 -4.82 -2.21 -16.81
N ASP A 213 -5.03 -2.21 -18.14
CA ASP A 213 -6.34 -2.57 -18.73
C ASP A 213 -6.78 -3.99 -18.37
N LYS A 214 -5.84 -4.93 -18.35
CA LYS A 214 -6.12 -6.32 -17.95
C LYS A 214 -6.48 -6.44 -16.47
N LEU A 215 -5.78 -5.70 -15.61
CA LEU A 215 -5.95 -5.79 -14.16
C LEU A 215 -7.10 -4.92 -13.63
N ALA A 216 -7.46 -3.83 -14.30
CA ALA A 216 -8.44 -2.86 -13.82
C ALA A 216 -9.76 -3.49 -13.33
N PRO A 217 -10.36 -4.48 -14.02
CA PRO A 217 -11.58 -5.14 -13.53
C PRO A 217 -11.39 -5.86 -12.20
N GLU A 218 -10.21 -6.46 -11.96
CA GLU A 218 -9.90 -7.18 -10.71
C GLU A 218 -9.84 -6.22 -9.50
N PHE A 219 -9.55 -4.94 -9.76
CA PHE A 219 -9.44 -3.87 -8.75
C PHE A 219 -10.66 -2.93 -8.74
N GLY A 220 -11.75 -3.27 -9.44
CA GLY A 220 -12.92 -2.39 -9.56
C GLY A 220 -12.62 -1.03 -10.21
N LYS A 221 -11.56 -0.95 -11.05
CA LYS A 221 -11.10 0.28 -11.69
C LYS A 221 -11.49 0.32 -13.18
N PRO A 222 -11.65 1.53 -13.76
CA PRO A 222 -11.99 1.67 -15.16
C PRO A 222 -10.85 1.19 -16.07
N THR A 223 -11.21 0.59 -17.19
CA THR A 223 -10.31 0.25 -18.31
C THR A 223 -10.09 1.46 -19.23
N GLY A 224 -9.33 1.29 -20.31
CA GLY A 224 -9.06 2.35 -21.30
C GLY A 224 -7.70 3.03 -21.09
N TRP A 225 -6.78 2.40 -20.37
CA TRP A 225 -5.44 2.93 -20.11
C TRP A 225 -4.59 3.05 -21.37
N VAL A 226 -4.76 2.14 -22.34
CA VAL A 226 -4.05 2.22 -23.63
C VAL A 226 -4.46 3.47 -24.37
N GLU A 227 -5.76 3.75 -24.46
CA GLU A 227 -6.27 4.94 -25.17
C GLU A 227 -5.90 6.23 -24.41
N LYS A 228 -5.98 6.24 -23.10
CA LYS A 228 -5.52 7.36 -22.27
C LYS A 228 -4.05 7.69 -22.50
N VAL A 229 -3.18 6.68 -22.60
CA VAL A 229 -1.75 6.88 -22.92
C VAL A 229 -1.58 7.44 -24.32
N LYS A 230 -2.34 6.98 -25.32
CA LYS A 230 -2.30 7.53 -26.68
C LYS A 230 -2.69 9.02 -26.68
N SER A 231 -3.75 9.39 -25.99
CA SER A 231 -4.21 10.78 -25.86
C SER A 231 -3.15 11.68 -25.21
N ILE A 232 -2.58 11.27 -24.06
CA ILE A 232 -1.51 12.04 -23.39
C ILE A 232 -0.30 12.23 -24.30
N ARG A 233 0.08 11.21 -25.07
CA ARG A 233 1.19 11.30 -26.02
C ARG A 233 0.91 12.24 -27.19
N ALA A 234 -0.30 12.22 -27.71
CA ALA A 234 -0.70 13.14 -28.78
C ALA A 234 -0.59 14.59 -28.30
N GLU A 235 -1.07 14.86 -27.09
CA GLU A 235 -0.98 16.19 -26.49
C GLU A 235 0.45 16.62 -26.21
N ALA A 236 1.28 15.74 -25.66
CA ALA A 236 2.71 16.03 -25.44
C ALA A 236 3.46 16.33 -26.73
N LYS A 237 3.11 15.66 -27.85
CA LYS A 237 3.69 15.97 -29.17
C LYS A 237 3.28 17.36 -29.66
N LYS A 238 1.99 17.73 -29.53
CA LYS A 238 1.51 19.07 -29.89
C LYS A 238 2.25 20.15 -29.10
N GLN A 239 2.33 20.00 -27.78
CA GLN A 239 3.03 20.95 -26.92
C GLN A 239 4.52 21.05 -27.26
N SER A 240 5.19 19.93 -27.57
CA SER A 240 6.58 19.93 -28.02
C SER A 240 6.76 20.66 -29.34
N ALA A 241 5.83 20.51 -30.30
CA ALA A 241 5.86 21.21 -31.58
C ALA A 241 5.68 22.73 -31.38
N ILE A 242 4.70 23.15 -30.61
CA ILE A 242 4.47 24.55 -30.25
C ILE A 242 5.70 25.17 -29.59
N LYS A 243 6.29 24.48 -28.62
CA LYS A 243 7.51 24.95 -27.94
C LYS A 243 8.69 25.16 -28.92
N LYS A 244 8.84 24.28 -29.90
CA LYS A 244 9.88 24.45 -30.96
C LYS A 244 9.64 25.69 -31.80
N VAL A 245 8.40 25.93 -32.24
CA VAL A 245 8.04 27.11 -33.06
C VAL A 245 8.32 28.40 -32.27
N VAL A 246 7.80 28.50 -31.05
CA VAL A 246 8.01 29.67 -30.19
C VAL A 246 9.49 29.93 -29.91
N THR A 247 10.27 28.85 -29.68
CA THR A 247 11.73 28.98 -29.46
C THR A 247 12.46 29.54 -30.72
N VAL A 248 12.04 29.13 -31.90
CA VAL A 248 12.62 29.63 -33.15
C VAL A 248 12.25 31.09 -33.39
N GLU A 249 10.99 31.46 -33.14
CA GLU A 249 10.53 32.86 -33.27
C GLU A 249 11.23 33.78 -32.27
N ASN A 250 11.33 33.39 -31.00
CA ASN A 250 12.07 34.18 -30.01
C ASN A 250 13.54 34.38 -30.38
N LYS A 251 14.19 33.36 -30.94
CA LYS A 251 15.57 33.50 -31.44
C LYS A 251 15.70 34.47 -32.64
N LYS A 252 14.69 34.49 -33.52
CA LYS A 252 14.65 35.46 -34.65
C LYS A 252 14.51 36.90 -34.13
N ILE A 253 13.55 37.12 -33.23
CA ILE A 253 13.31 38.44 -32.62
C ILE A 253 14.57 38.94 -31.91
N ALA A 254 15.19 38.08 -31.08
CA ALA A 254 16.44 38.44 -30.38
C ALA A 254 17.57 38.85 -31.34
N LYS A 255 17.72 38.12 -32.47
CA LYS A 255 18.73 38.48 -33.49
C LYS A 255 18.41 39.79 -34.20
N GLN A 256 17.12 40.08 -34.47
CA GLN A 256 16.72 41.36 -35.07
C GLN A 256 17.06 42.52 -34.16
N ILE A 257 16.74 42.45 -32.88
CA ILE A 257 17.01 43.52 -31.88
C ILE A 257 18.53 43.72 -31.72
N LEU A 258 19.34 42.65 -31.75
CA LEU A 258 20.81 42.77 -31.65
C LEU A 258 21.46 43.37 -32.90
N ASN A 259 20.83 43.27 -34.06
CA ASN A 259 21.35 43.83 -35.31
C ASN A 259 20.87 45.27 -35.56
N GLU A 260 19.93 45.79 -34.76
CA GLU A 260 19.47 47.17 -34.83
C GLU A 260 20.28 48.14 -33.94
N GLN A 261 21.30 47.62 -33.21
CA GLN A 261 22.30 48.38 -32.45
C GLN A 261 23.59 48.55 -33.29
#